data_530ff04ce983f34caa31507bbcc3a459
#
_entry.id   530ff04ce983f34caa31507bbcc3a459
#
_cell.length_a   1.000
_cell.length_b   1.000
_cell.length_c   1.000
_cell.angle_alpha   90.00
_cell.angle_beta   90.00
_cell.angle_gamma   90.00
#
_symmetry.space_group_name_H-M   'P 1'
#
loop_
_entity.id
_entity.type
_entity.pdbx_description
1 polymer ?
#
loop_
_entity_poly.entity_id
_entity_poly.type
_entity_poly.pdbx_seq_one_letter_code
_entity_poly.pdbx_strand_id
1 'polypeptide(L)'
;MERKLVAVDGESLWDMEFAARQFCIRGLLPQGLRVLGGAPKIGKSWLVLGWCIRIARGNPVWGMEVSQGTTLYLCLEDTLQRVQHRVYCMSEEGTPNAYFATAVGTLADDLESQISSFLLLHPDTVLIVVDTFQMVRGNSSEPSYGGDYQDMQKLKRIADAHNITVLLVHHLRKQGDRDPVNRLSGTTGISG
;
A
#
# COMPACT_ATOMS: atom_id res chain seq x y z
N MET A 1 19.84 22.39 -2.98
CA MET A 1 20.55 21.41 -3.82
C MET A 1 19.98 21.49 -5.23
N GLU A 2 20.78 21.93 -6.19
CA GLU A 2 20.38 21.93 -7.61
C GLU A 2 20.23 20.49 -8.11
N ARG A 3 19.06 20.15 -8.64
CA ARG A 3 18.82 18.85 -9.26
C ARG A 3 19.48 18.85 -10.64
N LYS A 4 20.57 18.11 -10.80
CA LYS A 4 21.18 17.90 -12.13
C LYS A 4 20.33 16.92 -12.95
N LEU A 5 20.13 17.24 -14.22
CA LEU A 5 19.59 16.28 -15.18
C LEU A 5 20.60 15.12 -15.30
N VAL A 6 20.14 13.91 -15.04
CA VAL A 6 20.88 12.67 -15.30
C VAL A 6 20.20 11.99 -16.48
N ALA A 7 20.90 11.92 -17.58
CA ALA A 7 20.43 11.27 -18.80
C ALA A 7 21.33 10.07 -19.14
N VAL A 8 20.74 9.03 -19.65
CA VAL A 8 21.42 7.84 -20.21
C VAL A 8 21.01 7.73 -21.65
N ASP A 9 21.96 7.52 -22.56
CA ASP A 9 21.68 7.27 -23.96
C ASP A 9 21.12 5.86 -24.18
N GLY A 10 20.51 5.62 -25.36
CA GLY A 10 19.82 4.38 -25.66
C GLY A 10 20.73 3.14 -25.74
N GLU A 11 22.00 3.31 -26.14
CA GLU A 11 22.98 2.22 -26.21
C GLU A 11 23.40 1.80 -24.80
N SER A 12 23.76 2.76 -23.96
CA SER A 12 24.07 2.51 -22.55
C SER A 12 22.90 1.89 -21.79
N LEU A 13 21.66 2.38 -22.04
CA LEU A 13 20.46 1.83 -21.42
C LEU A 13 20.19 0.37 -21.83
N TRP A 14 20.49 0.01 -23.08
CA TRP A 14 20.32 -1.35 -23.60
C TRP A 14 21.21 -2.36 -22.85
N ASP A 15 22.43 -1.98 -22.52
CA ASP A 15 23.41 -2.82 -21.84
C ASP A 15 23.29 -2.78 -20.31
N MET A 16 22.40 -1.97 -19.76
CA MET A 16 22.18 -1.89 -18.31
C MET A 16 21.50 -3.15 -17.78
N GLU A 17 22.15 -3.77 -16.79
CA GLU A 17 21.52 -4.83 -16.00
C GLU A 17 20.74 -4.21 -14.83
N PHE A 18 19.45 -4.46 -14.78
CA PHE A 18 18.58 -4.06 -13.66
C PHE A 18 18.31 -5.27 -12.77
N ALA A 19 18.27 -5.03 -11.45
CA ALA A 19 17.83 -6.05 -10.51
C ALA A 19 16.41 -6.53 -10.86
N ALA A 20 16.17 -7.84 -10.75
CA ALA A 20 14.86 -8.40 -10.98
C ALA A 20 13.82 -7.75 -10.07
N ARG A 21 12.64 -7.43 -10.65
CA ARG A 21 11.53 -6.84 -9.88
C ARG A 21 11.13 -7.79 -8.76
N GLN A 22 11.20 -7.27 -7.54
CA GLN A 22 10.76 -8.02 -6.35
C GLN A 22 9.23 -7.94 -6.22
N PHE A 23 8.62 -8.98 -5.68
CA PHE A 23 7.18 -9.10 -5.49
C PHE A 23 6.86 -9.52 -4.06
N CYS A 24 5.89 -8.88 -3.45
CA CYS A 24 5.27 -9.35 -2.22
C CYS A 24 4.38 -10.58 -2.47
N ILE A 25 3.61 -10.55 -3.58
CA ILE A 25 2.88 -11.70 -4.14
C ILE A 25 3.34 -11.83 -5.59
N ARG A 26 4.00 -12.94 -5.94
CA ARG A 26 4.63 -13.13 -7.24
C ARG A 26 3.65 -12.96 -8.40
N GLY A 27 4.00 -12.09 -9.34
CA GLY A 27 3.17 -11.80 -10.51
C GLY A 27 1.95 -10.91 -10.25
N LEU A 28 1.59 -10.64 -8.97
CA LEU A 28 0.41 -9.85 -8.62
C LEU A 28 0.77 -8.53 -7.93
N LEU A 29 1.58 -8.58 -6.88
CA LEU A 29 1.84 -7.43 -6.01
C LEU A 29 3.35 -7.13 -5.95
N PRO A 30 3.87 -6.33 -6.90
CA PRO A 30 5.28 -5.95 -6.91
C PRO A 30 5.58 -4.91 -5.82
N GLN A 31 6.84 -4.78 -5.43
CA GLN A 31 7.33 -3.72 -4.56
C GLN A 31 6.98 -2.32 -5.09
N GLY A 32 6.99 -1.34 -4.18
CA GLY A 32 6.64 0.05 -4.43
C GLY A 32 5.21 0.39 -4.03
N LEU A 33 4.76 1.58 -4.37
CA LEU A 33 3.39 2.03 -4.10
C LEU A 33 2.40 1.37 -5.06
N ARG A 34 1.31 0.81 -4.52
CA ARG A 34 0.22 0.17 -5.28
C ARG A 34 -1.13 0.67 -4.79
N VAL A 35 -2.14 0.64 -5.67
CA VAL A 35 -3.50 1.08 -5.33
C VAL A 35 -4.49 -0.04 -5.65
N LEU A 36 -5.31 -0.40 -4.67
CA LEU A 36 -6.47 -1.27 -4.83
C LEU A 36 -7.74 -0.42 -4.84
N GLY A 37 -8.20 -0.06 -6.02
CA GLY A 37 -9.42 0.72 -6.21
C GLY A 37 -10.66 -0.14 -6.38
N GLY A 38 -11.80 0.33 -5.88
CA GLY A 38 -13.08 -0.35 -6.10
C GLY A 38 -14.23 0.28 -5.33
N ALA A 39 -15.47 -0.04 -5.71
CA ALA A 39 -16.68 0.45 -5.05
C ALA A 39 -16.66 0.09 -3.54
N PRO A 40 -17.31 0.88 -2.67
CA PRO A 40 -17.50 0.50 -1.27
C PRO A 40 -18.18 -0.86 -1.12
N LYS A 41 -17.86 -1.59 -0.05
CA LYS A 41 -18.53 -2.86 0.34
C LYS A 41 -18.36 -4.05 -0.62
N ILE A 42 -17.39 -4.02 -1.56
CA ILE A 42 -17.09 -5.15 -2.46
C ILE A 42 -16.07 -6.14 -1.88
N GLY A 43 -15.68 -6.02 -0.62
CA GLY A 43 -14.79 -6.98 0.05
C GLY A 43 -13.30 -6.63 0.03
N LYS A 44 -12.90 -5.41 -0.38
CA LYS A 44 -11.47 -5.01 -0.42
C LYS A 44 -10.74 -5.23 0.91
N SER A 45 -11.31 -4.77 2.03
CA SER A 45 -10.72 -4.93 3.37
C SER A 45 -10.55 -6.39 3.77
N TRP A 46 -11.50 -7.27 3.41
CA TRP A 46 -11.36 -8.71 3.61
C TRP A 46 -10.23 -9.29 2.77
N LEU A 47 -10.15 -8.89 1.52
CA LEU A 47 -9.10 -9.34 0.60
C LEU A 47 -7.70 -8.98 1.10
N VAL A 48 -7.46 -7.71 1.45
CA VAL A 48 -6.14 -7.26 1.89
C VAL A 48 -5.77 -7.82 3.26
N LEU A 49 -6.74 -8.00 4.18
CA LEU A 49 -6.52 -8.68 5.45
C LEU A 49 -6.07 -10.13 5.23
N GLY A 50 -6.74 -10.86 4.33
CA GLY A 50 -6.36 -12.22 3.96
C GLY A 50 -4.95 -12.28 3.35
N TRP A 51 -4.54 -11.28 2.56
CA TRP A 51 -3.18 -11.19 2.03
C TRP A 51 -2.16 -10.94 3.15
N CYS A 52 -2.43 -10.02 4.07
CA CYS A 52 -1.54 -9.78 5.21
C CYS A 52 -1.27 -11.05 6.02
N ILE A 53 -2.32 -11.81 6.37
CA ILE A 53 -2.19 -13.05 7.13
C ILE A 53 -1.38 -14.09 6.36
N ARG A 54 -1.68 -14.31 5.05
CA ARG A 54 -0.99 -15.30 4.23
C ARG A 54 0.47 -14.95 4.01
N ILE A 55 0.78 -13.69 3.72
CA ILE A 55 2.16 -13.21 3.53
C ILE A 55 2.97 -13.37 4.82
N ALA A 56 2.41 -12.96 5.96
CA ALA A 56 3.07 -13.09 7.25
C ALA A 56 3.39 -14.56 7.61
N ARG A 57 2.58 -15.52 7.13
CA ARG A 57 2.80 -16.96 7.30
C ARG A 57 3.63 -17.62 6.20
N GLY A 58 3.92 -16.93 5.11
CA GLY A 58 4.54 -17.53 3.92
C GLY A 58 3.62 -18.44 3.11
N ASN A 59 2.30 -18.33 3.33
CA ASN A 59 1.31 -19.14 2.63
C ASN A 59 0.96 -18.55 1.26
N PRO A 60 0.86 -19.35 0.19
CA PRO A 60 0.51 -18.84 -1.14
C PRO A 60 -0.83 -18.10 -1.17
N VAL A 61 -0.90 -17.06 -2.00
CA VAL A 61 -2.14 -16.35 -2.33
C VAL A 61 -2.63 -16.86 -3.69
N TRP A 62 -3.76 -17.55 -3.72
CA TRP A 62 -4.32 -18.18 -4.95
C TRP A 62 -3.31 -19.02 -5.75
N GLY A 63 -2.45 -19.74 -5.04
CA GLY A 63 -1.38 -20.55 -5.65
C GLY A 63 -0.13 -19.76 -6.05
N MET A 64 -0.13 -18.44 -5.93
CA MET A 64 1.05 -17.60 -6.18
C MET A 64 1.95 -17.55 -4.96
N GLU A 65 3.26 -17.70 -5.17
CA GLU A 65 4.27 -17.58 -4.12
C GLU A 65 4.26 -16.17 -3.50
N VAL A 66 4.59 -16.10 -2.21
CA VAL A 66 4.72 -14.84 -1.48
C VAL A 66 6.12 -14.66 -0.91
N SER A 67 6.58 -13.44 -0.80
CA SER A 67 7.75 -13.11 0.03
C SER A 67 7.28 -13.04 1.47
N GLN A 68 7.60 -14.09 2.26
CA GLN A 68 7.25 -14.11 3.68
C GLN A 68 7.97 -12.99 4.42
N GLY A 69 7.26 -12.31 5.31
CA GLY A 69 7.80 -11.25 6.15
C GLY A 69 6.70 -10.57 6.97
N THR A 70 7.10 -9.59 7.75
CA THR A 70 6.17 -8.79 8.56
C THR A 70 5.22 -7.97 7.68
N THR A 71 3.95 -7.94 8.07
CA THR A 71 2.91 -7.12 7.44
C THR A 71 2.32 -6.14 8.44
N LEU A 72 2.09 -4.89 8.02
CA LEU A 72 1.38 -3.86 8.80
C LEU A 72 0.09 -3.50 8.09
N TYR A 73 -1.06 -3.68 8.76
CA TYR A 73 -2.36 -3.28 8.23
C TYR A 73 -2.94 -2.12 9.04
N LEU A 74 -2.94 -0.94 8.44
CA LEU A 74 -3.60 0.25 8.97
C LEU A 74 -5.09 0.19 8.60
N CYS A 75 -5.91 -0.39 9.50
CA CYS A 75 -7.34 -0.63 9.32
C CYS A 75 -8.16 0.51 9.92
N LEU A 76 -8.09 1.70 9.32
CA LEU A 76 -8.47 2.98 9.92
C LEU A 76 -9.99 3.26 9.97
N GLU A 77 -10.79 2.48 9.22
CA GLU A 77 -12.25 2.53 9.25
C GLU A 77 -12.86 1.43 10.12
N ASP A 78 -12.01 0.65 10.81
CA ASP A 78 -12.43 -0.49 11.60
C ASP A 78 -12.04 -0.37 13.08
N THR A 79 -12.63 -1.22 13.91
CA THR A 79 -12.21 -1.43 15.29
C THR A 79 -11.40 -2.70 15.42
N LEU A 80 -10.50 -2.81 16.40
CA LEU A 80 -9.72 -4.03 16.64
C LEU A 80 -10.63 -5.26 16.84
N GLN A 81 -11.80 -5.09 17.48
CA GLN A 81 -12.77 -6.16 17.66
C GLN A 81 -13.30 -6.70 16.30
N ARG A 82 -13.61 -5.81 15.35
CA ARG A 82 -14.04 -6.22 14.01
C ARG A 82 -12.92 -6.87 13.21
N VAL A 83 -11.70 -6.34 13.32
CA VAL A 83 -10.51 -6.95 12.71
C VAL A 83 -10.28 -8.35 13.28
N GLN A 84 -10.30 -8.50 14.61
CA GLN A 84 -10.17 -9.79 15.30
C GLN A 84 -11.21 -10.81 14.82
N HIS A 85 -12.49 -10.40 14.75
CA HIS A 85 -13.55 -11.27 14.24
C HIS A 85 -13.26 -11.76 12.82
N ARG A 86 -12.81 -10.88 11.92
CA ARG A 86 -12.43 -11.26 10.56
C ARG A 86 -11.21 -12.19 10.53
N VAL A 87 -10.23 -11.97 11.39
CA VAL A 87 -9.07 -12.87 11.53
C VAL A 87 -9.53 -14.26 11.92
N TYR A 88 -10.41 -14.41 12.91
CA TYR A 88 -10.99 -15.70 13.29
C TYR A 88 -11.76 -16.41 12.16
N CYS A 89 -12.41 -15.64 11.27
CA CYS A 89 -13.06 -16.22 10.10
C CYS A 89 -12.09 -16.74 9.03
N MET A 90 -10.82 -16.29 9.06
CA MET A 90 -9.82 -16.61 8.04
C MET A 90 -8.73 -17.57 8.52
N SER A 91 -8.59 -17.73 9.83
CA SER A 91 -7.45 -18.42 10.43
C SER A 91 -7.83 -18.99 11.78
N GLU A 92 -7.43 -20.24 12.02
CA GLU A 92 -7.61 -20.94 13.30
C GLU A 92 -6.55 -20.56 14.33
N GLU A 93 -5.47 -19.92 13.92
CA GLU A 93 -4.32 -19.59 14.77
C GLU A 93 -3.93 -18.12 14.64
N GLY A 94 -3.30 -17.57 15.68
CA GLY A 94 -2.67 -16.25 15.66
C GLY A 94 -1.53 -16.16 14.62
N THR A 95 -1.27 -14.97 14.11
CA THR A 95 -0.20 -14.71 13.12
C THR A 95 0.76 -13.68 13.70
N PRO A 96 1.93 -14.10 14.24
CA PRO A 96 2.81 -13.20 15.01
C PRO A 96 3.41 -12.06 14.20
N ASN A 97 3.60 -12.26 12.90
CA ASN A 97 4.20 -11.25 12.00
C ASN A 97 3.16 -10.39 11.26
N ALA A 98 1.88 -10.45 11.65
CA ALA A 98 0.84 -9.58 11.13
C ALA A 98 0.42 -8.57 12.20
N TYR A 99 0.64 -7.29 11.93
CA TYR A 99 0.36 -6.17 12.83
C TYR A 99 -0.83 -5.36 12.34
N PHE A 100 -1.65 -4.87 13.27
CA PHE A 100 -2.89 -4.15 13.00
C PHE A 100 -2.93 -2.85 13.79
N ALA A 101 -3.23 -1.74 13.13
CA ALA A 101 -3.43 -0.44 13.76
C ALA A 101 -4.74 0.19 13.29
N THR A 102 -5.55 0.70 14.21
CA THR A 102 -6.84 1.36 13.93
C THR A 102 -6.77 2.88 14.08
N ALA A 103 -5.61 3.40 14.50
CA ALA A 103 -5.35 4.81 14.62
C ALA A 103 -3.88 5.11 14.29
N VAL A 104 -3.67 6.14 13.49
CA VAL A 104 -2.35 6.68 13.12
C VAL A 104 -2.48 8.17 12.87
N GLY A 105 -1.37 8.88 12.77
CA GLY A 105 -1.34 10.26 12.29
C GLY A 105 -1.66 10.38 10.80
N THR A 106 -1.66 11.61 10.29
CA THR A 106 -1.84 11.88 8.86
C THR A 106 -0.50 12.10 8.16
N LEU A 107 -0.51 12.15 6.84
CA LEU A 107 0.66 12.49 6.03
C LEU A 107 1.09 13.97 6.17
N ALA A 108 0.23 14.82 6.74
CA ALA A 108 0.61 16.19 7.13
C ALA A 108 1.32 16.23 8.48
N ASP A 109 1.07 15.25 9.34
CA ASP A 109 1.59 15.20 10.70
C ASP A 109 2.77 14.20 10.83
N ASP A 110 2.54 13.07 11.48
CA ASP A 110 3.60 12.18 11.93
C ASP A 110 3.53 10.76 11.37
N LEU A 111 2.64 10.45 10.42
CA LEU A 111 2.49 9.12 9.83
C LEU A 111 3.82 8.58 9.26
N GLU A 112 4.59 9.43 8.57
CA GLU A 112 5.88 9.02 8.00
C GLU A 112 6.86 8.57 9.11
N SER A 113 6.89 9.29 10.24
CA SER A 113 7.75 8.93 11.38
C SER A 113 7.26 7.69 12.11
N GLN A 114 5.94 7.49 12.23
CA GLN A 114 5.34 6.29 12.81
C GLN A 114 5.68 5.05 11.98
N ILE A 115 5.52 5.12 10.65
CA ILE A 115 5.91 4.03 9.73
C ILE A 115 7.42 3.76 9.83
N SER A 116 8.25 4.80 9.81
CA SER A 116 9.71 4.64 9.90
C SER A 116 10.12 3.97 11.21
N SER A 117 9.50 4.34 12.33
CA SER A 117 9.73 3.71 13.63
C SER A 117 9.31 2.24 13.64
N PHE A 118 8.18 1.91 13.02
CA PHE A 118 7.74 0.52 12.86
C PHE A 118 8.73 -0.30 12.02
N LEU A 119 9.22 0.24 10.90
CA LEU A 119 10.18 -0.43 10.02
C LEU A 119 11.54 -0.65 10.69
N LEU A 120 11.95 0.23 11.59
CA LEU A 120 13.17 0.03 12.40
C LEU A 120 13.02 -1.15 13.37
N LEU A 121 11.84 -1.34 13.93
CA LEU A 121 11.55 -2.47 14.84
C LEU A 121 11.30 -3.78 14.09
N HIS A 122 10.84 -3.69 12.84
CA HIS A 122 10.47 -4.83 12.00
C HIS A 122 11.14 -4.71 10.61
N PRO A 123 12.47 -4.92 10.54
CA PRO A 123 13.24 -4.75 9.29
C PRO A 123 12.90 -5.78 8.21
N ASP A 124 12.21 -6.85 8.57
CA ASP A 124 11.68 -7.90 7.68
C ASP A 124 10.29 -7.56 7.10
N THR A 125 9.81 -6.31 7.28
CA THR A 125 8.52 -5.87 6.73
C THR A 125 8.53 -5.93 5.21
N VAL A 126 7.53 -6.56 4.61
CA VAL A 126 7.36 -6.69 3.14
C VAL A 126 6.13 -5.99 2.62
N LEU A 127 5.12 -5.76 3.49
CA LEU A 127 3.84 -5.15 3.11
C LEU A 127 3.32 -4.19 4.18
N ILE A 128 2.96 -2.98 3.75
CA ILE A 128 2.13 -2.06 4.52
C ILE A 128 0.84 -1.83 3.74
N VAL A 129 -0.32 -2.05 4.36
CA VAL A 129 -1.64 -1.75 3.79
C VAL A 129 -2.23 -0.54 4.50
N VAL A 130 -2.73 0.43 3.74
CA VAL A 130 -3.47 1.60 4.24
C VAL A 130 -4.93 1.49 3.80
N ASP A 131 -5.83 1.21 4.72
CA ASP A 131 -7.27 1.03 4.47
C ASP A 131 -8.09 2.00 5.37
N THR A 132 -8.51 3.12 4.86
CA THR A 132 -8.39 3.61 3.49
C THR A 132 -7.41 4.79 3.38
N PHE A 133 -6.90 5.05 2.17
CA PHE A 133 -6.04 6.21 1.89
C PHE A 133 -6.67 7.53 2.33
N GLN A 134 -8.00 7.65 2.24
CA GLN A 134 -8.75 8.83 2.65
C GLN A 134 -8.46 9.25 4.11
N MET A 135 -8.21 8.29 5.00
CA MET A 135 -8.01 8.52 6.44
C MET A 135 -6.63 9.09 6.79
N VAL A 136 -5.64 8.92 5.92
CA VAL A 136 -4.25 9.36 6.16
C VAL A 136 -3.85 10.61 5.37
N ARG A 137 -4.76 11.15 4.55
CA ARG A 137 -4.48 12.35 3.75
C ARG A 137 -4.18 13.55 4.67
N GLY A 138 -3.23 14.38 4.22
CA GLY A 138 -3.01 15.67 4.85
C GLY A 138 -4.25 16.56 4.78
N ASN A 139 -4.36 17.51 5.71
CA ASN A 139 -5.52 18.40 5.91
C ASN A 139 -5.78 19.36 4.71
N SER A 140 -6.15 18.84 3.56
CA SER A 140 -6.84 19.63 2.56
C SER A 140 -8.34 19.38 2.74
N SER A 141 -9.04 20.37 3.30
CA SER A 141 -10.51 20.38 3.45
C SER A 141 -11.25 20.21 2.11
N GLU A 142 -10.55 20.30 0.99
CA GLU A 142 -11.03 19.96 -0.34
C GLU A 142 -10.07 18.96 -1.02
N PRO A 143 -10.61 17.95 -1.74
CA PRO A 143 -9.82 17.06 -2.55
C PRO A 143 -9.15 17.86 -3.68
N SER A 144 -7.89 18.26 -3.48
CA SER A 144 -7.14 18.92 -4.54
C SER A 144 -6.19 17.91 -5.20
N TYR A 145 -6.11 17.96 -6.52
CA TYR A 145 -5.19 17.15 -7.32
C TYR A 145 -3.73 17.22 -6.81
N GLY A 146 -3.28 18.43 -6.43
CA GLY A 146 -1.93 18.63 -5.95
C GLY A 146 -1.64 17.96 -4.58
N GLY A 147 -2.62 17.95 -3.68
CA GLY A 147 -2.49 17.33 -2.35
C GLY A 147 -2.39 15.81 -2.43
N ASP A 148 -3.27 15.17 -3.20
CA ASP A 148 -3.26 13.72 -3.38
C ASP A 148 -1.94 13.22 -4.00
N TYR A 149 -1.41 13.96 -4.97
CA TYR A 149 -0.14 13.64 -5.61
C TYR A 149 1.04 13.75 -4.62
N GLN A 150 1.08 14.79 -3.79
CA GLN A 150 2.12 14.96 -2.77
C GLN A 150 2.06 13.84 -1.71
N ASP A 151 0.87 13.51 -1.23
CA ASP A 151 0.66 12.43 -0.24
C ASP A 151 1.09 11.06 -0.81
N MET A 152 0.74 10.78 -2.06
CA MET A 152 1.21 9.56 -2.74
C MET A 152 2.72 9.53 -2.95
N GLN A 153 3.36 10.67 -3.27
CA GLN A 153 4.81 10.75 -3.38
C GLN A 153 5.52 10.45 -2.05
N LYS A 154 4.95 10.86 -0.91
CA LYS A 154 5.49 10.53 0.42
C LYS A 154 5.48 9.02 0.64
N LEU A 155 4.33 8.37 0.43
CA LEU A 155 4.19 6.92 0.58
C LEU A 155 5.05 6.14 -0.43
N LYS A 156 5.17 6.65 -1.66
CA LYS A 156 6.08 6.07 -2.65
C LYS A 156 7.53 6.13 -2.20
N ARG A 157 7.99 7.25 -1.64
CA ARG A 157 9.37 7.37 -1.12
C ARG A 157 9.64 6.36 -0.02
N ILE A 158 8.69 6.14 0.91
CA ILE A 158 8.82 5.10 1.95
C ILE A 158 8.95 3.72 1.31
N ALA A 159 8.07 3.38 0.37
CA ALA A 159 8.08 2.09 -0.31
C ALA A 159 9.41 1.83 -1.04
N ASP A 160 9.90 2.83 -1.77
CA ASP A 160 11.15 2.74 -2.55
C ASP A 160 12.40 2.68 -1.63
N ALA A 161 12.44 3.51 -0.57
CA ALA A 161 13.59 3.57 0.35
C ALA A 161 13.78 2.27 1.14
N HIS A 162 12.71 1.57 1.47
CA HIS A 162 12.74 0.33 2.26
C HIS A 162 12.56 -0.94 1.43
N ASN A 163 12.42 -0.82 0.09
CA ASN A 163 12.16 -1.94 -0.82
C ASN A 163 10.95 -2.79 -0.40
N ILE A 164 9.88 -2.16 0.06
CA ILE A 164 8.64 -2.78 0.49
C ILE A 164 7.48 -2.47 -0.45
N THR A 165 6.39 -3.20 -0.29
CA THR A 165 5.11 -2.85 -0.92
C THR A 165 4.29 -1.99 0.03
N VAL A 166 3.82 -0.81 -0.44
CA VAL A 166 2.78 -0.02 0.22
C VAL A 166 1.52 -0.11 -0.63
N LEU A 167 0.46 -0.72 -0.10
CA LEU A 167 -0.81 -0.92 -0.79
C LEU A 167 -1.88 0.01 -0.23
N LEU A 168 -2.37 0.92 -1.05
CA LEU A 168 -3.46 1.82 -0.70
C LEU A 168 -4.81 1.21 -1.10
N VAL A 169 -5.73 1.08 -0.16
CA VAL A 169 -7.13 0.78 -0.46
C VAL A 169 -7.86 2.10 -0.69
N HIS A 170 -8.49 2.23 -1.86
CA HIS A 170 -9.18 3.45 -2.26
C HIS A 170 -10.61 3.17 -2.72
N HIS A 171 -11.55 4.04 -2.30
CA HIS A 171 -12.94 3.96 -2.74
C HIS A 171 -13.13 4.75 -4.03
N LEU A 172 -13.60 4.08 -5.09
CA LEU A 172 -13.98 4.75 -6.32
C LEU A 172 -15.24 5.61 -6.09
N ARG A 173 -15.23 6.85 -6.60
CA ARG A 173 -16.42 7.71 -6.57
C ARG A 173 -17.51 7.12 -7.47
N LYS A 174 -18.78 7.27 -7.05
CA LYS A 174 -19.98 6.92 -7.85
C LYS A 174 -20.27 7.97 -8.95
N GLN A 175 -19.27 8.57 -9.57
CA GLN A 175 -19.52 9.45 -10.69
C GLN A 175 -19.73 8.61 -11.96
N GLY A 176 -20.66 9.03 -12.81
CA GLY A 176 -21.14 8.31 -14.00
C GLY A 176 -20.14 8.14 -15.15
N ASP A 177 -18.84 8.15 -14.85
CA ASP A 177 -17.83 7.86 -15.83
C ASP A 177 -17.73 6.34 -16.05
N ARG A 178 -17.74 5.92 -17.31
CA ARG A 178 -17.68 4.49 -17.69
C ARG A 178 -16.30 3.90 -17.52
N ASP A 179 -15.25 4.74 -17.43
CA ASP A 179 -13.88 4.30 -17.26
C ASP A 179 -13.55 4.12 -15.77
N PRO A 180 -13.17 2.89 -15.31
CA PRO A 180 -12.77 2.64 -13.92
C PRO A 180 -11.55 3.45 -13.47
N VAL A 181 -10.65 3.82 -14.39
CA VAL A 181 -9.44 4.60 -14.12
C VAL A 181 -9.79 6.04 -13.74
N ASN A 182 -10.75 6.66 -14.45
CA ASN A 182 -11.21 8.00 -14.16
C ASN A 182 -12.01 8.11 -12.83
N ARG A 183 -12.43 6.97 -12.27
CA ARG A 183 -13.10 6.91 -10.94
C ARG A 183 -12.13 6.93 -9.77
N LEU A 184 -10.83 6.73 -9.99
CA LEU A 184 -9.81 6.90 -8.99
C LEU A 184 -9.63 8.40 -8.72
N SER A 185 -10.23 8.91 -7.64
CA SER A 185 -10.12 10.28 -7.10
C SER A 185 -10.45 11.44 -8.04
N GLY A 186 -11.04 11.20 -9.20
CA GLY A 186 -11.31 12.26 -10.20
C GLY A 186 -10.05 12.88 -10.79
N THR A 187 -8.93 12.17 -10.75
CA THR A 187 -7.65 12.62 -11.27
C THR A 187 -7.02 11.55 -12.15
N THR A 188 -6.65 11.93 -13.37
CA THR A 188 -5.94 11.07 -14.33
C THR A 188 -4.48 10.75 -13.94
N GLY A 189 -4.02 11.20 -12.77
CA GLY A 189 -2.64 11.10 -12.33
C GLY A 189 -2.26 9.83 -11.57
N ILE A 190 -3.21 8.92 -11.29
CA ILE A 190 -2.96 7.70 -10.50
C ILE A 190 -2.66 6.49 -11.41
N SER A 191 -2.86 6.60 -12.71
CA SER A 191 -2.78 5.51 -13.69
C SER A 191 -1.48 5.45 -14.49
N GLY A 192 -0.45 6.20 -14.10
CA GLY A 192 0.86 6.20 -14.75
C GLY A 192 1.85 5.19 -14.16
#